data_b4a7a2511e688b76957476a85f6fafd5
#
_entry.id   b4a7a2511e688b76957476a85f6fafd5
#
_cell.length_a   1.000
_cell.length_b   1.000
_cell.length_c   1.000
_cell.angle_alpha   90.00
_cell.angle_beta   90.00
_cell.angle_gamma   90.00
#
_symmetry.space_group_name_H-M   'P 1'
#
loop_
_entity.id
_entity.type
_entity.pdbx_description
1 polymer ?
#
loop_
_entity_poly.entity_id
_entity_poly.type
_entity_poly.pdbx_seq_one_letter_code
_entity_poly.pdbx_strand_id
1 'polypeptide(L)'
;MKIQSIAMTLALSLGLSCTLGSLAVAQEEANRFEGIEVSIPVLSHDHYLGKNSGATHYWHGENRDTRFIKTGGSFAVTEDPTGTIHPDMLAHSRKMDSGIFIIKDKYYLLYGYGLTSATIIDGDDGLIVLEPMESANRMRLAMAEFRKVTGNTKPVTGILYSHWHMDHFGGVRGLDKIAENVKIIAHDTFLGNVRDNTMGGMGPAIGFRVDYSLGSLLEAESKGRVNGGLGPDFLMTELTLIKPNTLVEGHWGTLDLTISGVEMHIAHIPSEAPDEIVVYFRDDNLLWGAEVIQGESYPNLHTIRGTRYRDPQDWYPGIDVMRDFNADILMLAHGRPVIGAEHVEDTLRAYRDAIQFTYDQSVKAINNGATAEDLIRDITLPKHLVNHPWLGNLYGGIRHSAKQVFAGELGWFDGDPTTLNPIHSSEASKRYVELIGGKSIVMKAARQAADAGDFQWAAELATHVVRLDLYDMGPREFKAEMLRELGYAESNINWRNWYLTSAMELDGTIDRSLKSNLNAPDILDTYTVGQLVAAMRFNLNAQRTAEEHYTVAFRFGDTVHAIEIRRSVAQFHEDYQGNAAVTISLTKDLFLG
;
A
#
# COMPACT_ATOMS: atom_id res chain seq x y z
N MET A 1 41.81 -1.46 18.94
CA MET A 1 41.58 -1.86 17.55
C MET A 1 40.32 -2.68 17.30
N LYS A 2 39.85 -3.58 18.20
CA LYS A 2 38.61 -4.34 18.05
C LYS A 2 37.32 -3.47 18.25
N ILE A 3 37.39 -2.44 19.05
CA ILE A 3 36.23 -1.57 19.40
C ILE A 3 35.87 -0.59 18.27
N GLN A 4 36.85 -0.08 17.53
CA GLN A 4 36.60 0.80 16.38
C GLN A 4 35.93 0.07 15.20
N SER A 5 36.15 -1.23 15.06
CA SER A 5 35.52 -2.06 14.02
C SER A 5 34.03 -2.30 14.30
N ILE A 6 33.61 -2.33 15.55
CA ILE A 6 32.21 -2.57 15.95
C ILE A 6 31.34 -1.31 15.74
N ALA A 7 31.89 -0.15 16.08
CA ALA A 7 31.19 1.13 15.86
C ALA A 7 31.02 1.44 14.36
N MET A 8 32.03 1.13 13.56
CA MET A 8 31.98 1.36 12.10
C MET A 8 31.09 0.36 11.34
N THR A 9 30.93 -0.87 11.85
CA THR A 9 30.05 -1.88 11.22
C THR A 9 28.56 -1.61 11.55
N LEU A 10 28.27 -0.98 12.68
CA LEU A 10 26.92 -0.58 13.05
C LEU A 10 26.44 0.71 12.34
N ALA A 11 27.35 1.63 12.04
CA ALA A 11 27.04 2.86 11.29
C ALA A 11 26.86 2.62 9.78
N LEU A 12 27.54 1.62 9.23
CA LEU A 12 27.46 1.27 7.80
C LEU A 12 26.24 0.42 7.41
N SER A 13 25.45 -0.10 8.37
CA SER A 13 24.22 -0.83 8.09
C SER A 13 22.96 0.05 8.03
N LEU A 14 23.05 1.32 8.42
CA LEU A 14 22.05 2.35 8.17
C LEU A 14 22.43 3.05 6.86
N GLY A 15 22.23 2.35 5.74
CA GLY A 15 22.61 2.85 4.42
C GLY A 15 21.88 4.13 4.01
N LEU A 16 22.39 5.27 4.42
CA LEU A 16 22.08 6.58 3.84
C LEU A 16 22.94 6.76 2.59
N SER A 17 22.45 6.32 1.45
CA SER A 17 22.87 6.85 0.16
C SER A 17 21.80 7.80 -0.34
N CYS A 18 21.97 9.07 -0.05
CA CYS A 18 21.28 10.14 -0.81
C CYS A 18 21.72 10.03 -2.27
N THR A 19 20.85 9.55 -3.12
CA THR A 19 21.13 9.45 -4.55
C THR A 19 20.49 10.63 -5.30
N LEU A 20 21.31 11.28 -6.13
CA LEU A 20 20.93 12.28 -7.13
C LEU A 20 19.81 11.82 -8.09
N GLY A 21 19.39 10.56 -8.04
CA GLY A 21 18.32 9.99 -8.85
C GLY A 21 16.91 10.50 -8.51
N SER A 22 16.64 10.85 -7.26
CA SER A 22 15.30 11.34 -6.85
C SER A 22 14.95 12.72 -7.43
N LEU A 23 15.97 13.56 -7.71
CA LEU A 23 15.77 14.87 -8.34
C LEU A 23 15.45 14.77 -9.84
N ALA A 24 16.03 13.78 -10.52
CA ALA A 24 15.79 13.57 -11.96
C ALA A 24 14.37 13.05 -12.23
N VAL A 25 13.88 12.11 -11.42
CA VAL A 25 12.51 11.59 -11.53
C VAL A 25 11.47 12.67 -11.18
N ALA A 26 11.73 13.47 -10.14
CA ALA A 26 10.85 14.59 -9.78
C ALA A 26 10.79 15.67 -10.89
N GLN A 27 11.91 15.89 -11.60
CA GLN A 27 11.98 16.82 -12.72
C GLN A 27 11.24 16.27 -13.96
N GLU A 28 11.33 14.98 -14.21
CA GLU A 28 10.64 14.32 -15.32
C GLU A 28 9.12 14.29 -15.10
N GLU A 29 8.66 14.07 -13.87
CA GLU A 29 7.24 14.16 -13.49
C GLU A 29 6.70 15.60 -13.61
N ALA A 30 7.46 16.61 -13.20
CA ALA A 30 7.10 18.02 -13.37
C ALA A 30 7.00 18.39 -14.86
N ASN A 31 7.93 17.91 -15.68
CA ASN A 31 7.96 18.17 -17.11
C ASN A 31 6.84 17.47 -17.90
N ARG A 32 6.24 16.43 -17.35
CA ARG A 32 5.13 15.71 -18.01
C ARG A 32 3.87 16.56 -18.18
N PHE A 33 3.76 17.65 -17.41
CA PHE A 33 2.64 18.60 -17.45
C PHE A 33 3.05 20.01 -17.93
N GLU A 34 4.35 20.29 -18.17
CA GLU A 34 4.79 21.53 -18.78
C GLU A 34 4.33 21.58 -20.25
N GLY A 35 3.45 22.51 -20.55
CA GLY A 35 2.94 22.75 -21.90
C GLY A 35 1.56 22.18 -22.21
N ILE A 36 0.88 21.56 -21.24
CA ILE A 36 -0.53 21.19 -21.42
C ILE A 36 -1.37 22.46 -21.28
N GLU A 37 -1.84 23.01 -22.41
CA GLU A 37 -2.91 24.01 -22.41
C GLU A 37 -4.17 23.33 -21.85
N VAL A 38 -4.53 23.69 -20.64
CA VAL A 38 -5.75 23.20 -20.00
C VAL A 38 -6.95 23.89 -20.66
N SER A 39 -7.48 23.26 -21.70
CA SER A 39 -8.88 23.50 -22.01
C SER A 39 -9.69 22.75 -20.94
N ILE A 40 -10.55 23.42 -20.22
CA ILE A 40 -11.42 22.84 -19.20
C ILE A 40 -12.73 22.42 -19.90
N PRO A 41 -12.83 21.24 -20.55
CA PRO A 41 -14.13 20.73 -20.95
C PRO A 41 -14.76 20.10 -19.72
N VAL A 42 -15.95 20.55 -19.38
CA VAL A 42 -16.84 19.77 -18.52
C VAL A 42 -17.20 18.52 -19.31
N LEU A 43 -16.75 17.36 -18.83
CA LEU A 43 -17.00 16.08 -19.50
C LEU A 43 -18.36 15.55 -19.05
N SER A 44 -19.16 15.13 -20.04
CA SER A 44 -20.41 14.39 -19.76
C SER A 44 -20.11 13.00 -19.18
N HIS A 45 -21.07 12.46 -18.46
CA HIS A 45 -21.04 11.11 -17.92
C HIS A 45 -20.62 10.05 -18.95
N ASP A 46 -21.20 10.08 -20.16
CA ASP A 46 -20.92 9.13 -21.23
C ASP A 46 -19.47 9.22 -21.75
N HIS A 47 -18.86 10.39 -21.67
CA HIS A 47 -17.48 10.58 -22.06
C HIS A 47 -16.49 9.99 -21.06
N TYR A 48 -16.86 10.07 -19.77
CA TYR A 48 -16.03 9.59 -18.67
C TYR A 48 -16.01 8.06 -18.55
N LEU A 49 -17.15 7.38 -18.78
CA LEU A 49 -17.29 5.94 -18.58
C LEU A 49 -16.86 5.08 -19.76
N GLY A 50 -16.71 5.66 -20.97
CA GLY A 50 -16.51 4.89 -22.20
C GLY A 50 -17.73 3.98 -22.50
N LYS A 51 -18.24 4.02 -23.69
CA LYS A 51 -19.49 3.35 -24.11
C LYS A 51 -19.54 1.82 -23.92
N ASN A 52 -18.44 1.16 -23.52
CA ASN A 52 -18.32 -0.30 -23.47
C ASN A 52 -17.89 -0.87 -22.10
N SER A 53 -17.72 -0.06 -21.05
CA SER A 53 -17.47 -0.63 -19.74
C SER A 53 -18.80 -1.02 -19.11
N GLY A 54 -19.06 -2.32 -18.95
CA GLY A 54 -20.21 -2.82 -18.19
C GLY A 54 -20.23 -2.43 -16.71
N ALA A 55 -19.28 -1.63 -16.29
CA ALA A 55 -19.18 -0.99 -15.00
C ALA A 55 -19.82 0.40 -15.07
N THR A 56 -21.07 0.44 -15.26
CA THR A 56 -21.88 1.60 -14.97
C THR A 56 -21.86 1.82 -13.47
N HIS A 57 -21.53 2.96 -12.86
CA HIS A 57 -22.76 3.27 -12.55
C HIS A 57 -23.21 3.90 -11.31
N TYR A 58 -22.35 4.23 -10.44
CA TYR A 58 -22.77 4.88 -9.23
C TYR A 58 -22.54 6.39 -9.29
N TRP A 59 -21.92 6.87 -10.38
CA TRP A 59 -21.88 8.30 -10.69
C TRP A 59 -22.86 8.59 -11.84
N HIS A 60 -24.01 9.15 -11.51
CA HIS A 60 -25.12 9.40 -12.44
C HIS A 60 -25.13 10.81 -12.99
N GLY A 61 -24.09 11.16 -13.72
CA GLY A 61 -24.15 12.32 -14.58
C GLY A 61 -24.12 13.69 -13.90
N GLU A 62 -23.94 14.68 -14.73
CA GLU A 62 -23.85 16.07 -14.34
C GLU A 62 -25.25 16.60 -13.97
N ASN A 63 -25.37 17.05 -12.75
CA ASN A 63 -26.38 18.01 -12.35
C ASN A 63 -25.64 19.23 -11.77
N ARG A 64 -26.37 20.24 -11.30
CA ARG A 64 -25.74 21.41 -10.65
C ARG A 64 -24.87 21.03 -9.45
N ASP A 65 -25.16 19.91 -8.82
CA ASP A 65 -24.59 19.47 -7.55
C ASP A 65 -23.38 18.55 -7.72
N THR A 66 -23.18 17.97 -8.91
CA THR A 66 -22.04 17.06 -9.19
C THR A 66 -21.52 17.24 -10.61
N ARG A 67 -20.22 17.46 -10.77
CA ARG A 67 -19.55 17.55 -12.07
C ARG A 67 -18.11 17.09 -11.99
N PHE A 68 -17.55 16.68 -13.12
CA PHE A 68 -16.14 16.32 -13.26
C PHE A 68 -15.45 17.26 -14.23
N ILE A 69 -14.32 17.83 -13.81
CA ILE A 69 -13.47 18.67 -14.67
C ILE A 69 -12.17 17.91 -14.89
N LYS A 70 -11.94 17.47 -16.12
CA LYS A 70 -10.67 16.86 -16.54
C LYS A 70 -9.58 17.93 -16.62
N THR A 71 -8.46 17.70 -15.95
CA THR A 71 -7.33 18.63 -15.88
C THR A 71 -6.10 18.12 -16.59
N GLY A 72 -6.02 16.82 -16.86
CA GLY A 72 -4.86 16.21 -17.52
C GLY A 72 -5.16 14.84 -18.11
N GLY A 73 -4.12 14.19 -18.62
CA GLY A 73 -4.17 12.78 -19.02
C GLY A 73 -4.07 11.85 -17.82
N SER A 74 -4.00 10.54 -18.11
CA SER A 74 -3.80 9.53 -17.08
C SER A 74 -2.33 9.27 -16.82
N PHE A 75 -1.96 9.05 -15.57
CA PHE A 75 -0.66 8.46 -15.19
C PHE A 75 -0.64 6.95 -15.39
N ALA A 76 -1.81 6.32 -15.53
CA ALA A 76 -1.93 4.90 -15.85
C ALA A 76 -1.68 4.63 -17.34
N VAL A 77 -1.30 3.40 -17.69
CA VAL A 77 -1.20 2.93 -19.07
C VAL A 77 -2.61 2.65 -19.59
N THR A 78 -3.05 3.40 -20.60
CA THR A 78 -4.42 3.34 -21.15
C THR A 78 -4.50 2.65 -22.52
N GLU A 79 -3.36 2.27 -23.10
CA GLU A 79 -3.27 1.57 -24.39
C GLU A 79 -2.45 0.28 -24.26
N ASP A 80 -2.81 -0.71 -25.04
CA ASP A 80 -2.09 -2.00 -25.08
C ASP A 80 -1.75 -2.39 -26.53
N PRO A 81 -0.66 -1.83 -27.08
CA PRO A 81 -0.22 -2.19 -28.44
C PRO A 81 0.37 -3.61 -28.51
N THR A 82 0.64 -4.26 -27.40
CA THR A 82 1.32 -5.56 -27.30
C THR A 82 0.39 -6.72 -26.97
N GLY A 83 -0.83 -6.46 -26.51
CA GLY A 83 -1.77 -7.49 -26.07
C GLY A 83 -1.35 -8.18 -24.76
N THR A 84 -0.62 -7.47 -23.89
CA THR A 84 -0.06 -8.00 -22.63
C THR A 84 -0.74 -7.47 -21.37
N ILE A 85 -1.85 -6.76 -21.54
CA ILE A 85 -2.66 -6.26 -20.42
C ILE A 85 -3.99 -7.01 -20.38
N HIS A 86 -4.34 -7.56 -19.21
CA HIS A 86 -5.66 -8.16 -19.03
C HIS A 86 -6.77 -7.14 -19.36
N PRO A 87 -7.83 -7.51 -20.10
CA PRO A 87 -8.88 -6.57 -20.53
C PRO A 87 -9.52 -5.78 -19.41
N ASP A 88 -9.80 -6.40 -18.25
CA ASP A 88 -10.41 -5.72 -17.11
C ASP A 88 -9.47 -4.67 -16.50
N MET A 89 -8.16 -4.98 -16.43
CA MET A 89 -7.14 -4.04 -15.96
C MET A 89 -7.01 -2.84 -16.90
N LEU A 90 -7.01 -3.06 -18.21
CA LEU A 90 -6.98 -2.00 -19.21
C LEU A 90 -8.24 -1.12 -19.15
N ALA A 91 -9.41 -1.75 -19.01
CA ALA A 91 -10.67 -1.02 -18.84
C ALA A 91 -10.68 -0.17 -17.57
N HIS A 92 -10.09 -0.68 -16.50
CA HIS A 92 -9.92 0.06 -15.25
C HIS A 92 -8.95 1.24 -15.40
N SER A 93 -7.78 1.05 -16.02
CA SER A 93 -6.83 2.12 -16.30
C SER A 93 -7.44 3.30 -17.06
N ARG A 94 -8.30 3.04 -18.02
CA ARG A 94 -8.97 4.07 -18.83
C ARG A 94 -9.93 4.96 -18.06
N LYS A 95 -10.24 4.62 -16.82
CA LYS A 95 -11.08 5.43 -15.91
C LYS A 95 -10.26 6.38 -15.04
N MET A 96 -8.93 6.37 -15.12
CA MET A 96 -8.01 7.04 -14.19
C MET A 96 -7.44 8.35 -14.75
N ASP A 97 -8.19 9.08 -15.55
CA ASP A 97 -7.81 10.43 -15.99
C ASP A 97 -7.73 11.40 -14.81
N SER A 98 -6.72 12.28 -14.82
CA SER A 98 -6.57 13.31 -13.79
C SER A 98 -7.65 14.38 -13.92
N GLY A 99 -8.29 14.71 -12.80
CA GLY A 99 -9.36 15.71 -12.77
C GLY A 99 -9.92 15.96 -11.37
N ILE A 100 -10.94 16.79 -11.33
CA ILE A 100 -11.57 17.20 -10.09
C ILE A 100 -13.06 16.89 -10.17
N PHE A 101 -13.55 16.01 -9.30
CA PHE A 101 -14.97 15.89 -9.04
C PHE A 101 -15.38 17.03 -8.10
N ILE A 102 -16.41 17.77 -8.49
CA ILE A 102 -16.98 18.86 -7.69
C ILE A 102 -18.36 18.43 -7.25
N ILE A 103 -18.60 18.43 -5.95
CA ILE A 103 -19.83 17.98 -5.32
C ILE A 103 -20.37 19.11 -4.45
N LYS A 104 -21.61 19.52 -4.70
CA LYS A 104 -22.30 20.62 -4.00
C LYS A 104 -21.52 21.95 -3.98
N ASP A 105 -20.66 22.19 -4.98
CA ASP A 105 -19.76 23.35 -5.05
C ASP A 105 -18.92 23.60 -3.78
N LYS A 106 -18.74 22.55 -2.95
CA LYS A 106 -18.09 22.60 -1.64
C LYS A 106 -17.02 21.53 -1.47
N TYR A 107 -17.23 20.34 -2.03
CA TYR A 107 -16.35 19.20 -1.92
C TYR A 107 -15.65 18.95 -3.25
N TYR A 108 -14.33 18.87 -3.24
CA TYR A 108 -13.50 18.72 -4.43
C TYR A 108 -12.62 17.48 -4.28
N LEU A 109 -12.93 16.40 -5.01
CA LEU A 109 -12.08 15.21 -5.04
C LEU A 109 -11.06 15.36 -6.15
N LEU A 110 -9.79 15.50 -5.78
CA LEU A 110 -8.64 15.58 -6.69
C LEU A 110 -8.26 14.15 -7.10
N TYR A 111 -8.86 13.68 -8.19
CA TYR A 111 -8.81 12.31 -8.65
C TYR A 111 -7.74 12.09 -9.71
N GLY A 112 -7.06 10.93 -9.67
CA GLY A 112 -6.18 10.49 -10.75
C GLY A 112 -4.79 11.14 -10.76
N TYR A 113 -4.40 11.86 -9.70
CA TYR A 113 -3.04 12.44 -9.58
C TYR A 113 -2.06 11.51 -8.90
N GLY A 114 -2.52 10.59 -8.06
CA GLY A 114 -1.74 9.64 -7.30
C GLY A 114 -2.53 8.36 -7.06
N LEU A 115 -1.97 7.44 -6.28
CA LEU A 115 -2.67 6.23 -5.86
C LEU A 115 -3.92 6.61 -5.08
N THR A 116 -3.77 7.53 -4.12
CA THR A 116 -4.84 8.09 -3.29
C THR A 116 -5.33 9.42 -3.87
N SER A 117 -6.60 9.68 -3.78
CA SER A 117 -7.24 10.94 -4.16
C SER A 117 -7.38 11.85 -2.94
N ALA A 118 -6.94 13.11 -3.04
CA ALA A 118 -7.18 14.07 -1.97
C ALA A 118 -8.57 14.70 -2.09
N THR A 119 -9.25 14.88 -0.97
CA THR A 119 -10.50 15.63 -0.91
C THR A 119 -10.25 17.01 -0.29
N ILE A 120 -10.64 18.08 -0.98
CA ILE A 120 -10.63 19.44 -0.45
C ILE A 120 -12.06 19.87 -0.15
N ILE A 121 -12.29 20.43 1.03
CA ILE A 121 -13.56 20.98 1.45
C ILE A 121 -13.40 22.49 1.59
N ASP A 122 -14.27 23.24 0.93
CA ASP A 122 -14.28 24.71 0.97
C ASP A 122 -15.14 25.19 2.16
N GLY A 123 -14.48 25.52 3.27
CA GLY A 123 -15.10 26.13 4.45
C GLY A 123 -15.21 27.65 4.34
N ASP A 124 -15.78 28.30 5.35
CA ASP A 124 -16.07 29.74 5.34
C ASP A 124 -14.81 30.59 5.14
N ASP A 125 -13.74 30.32 5.88
CA ASP A 125 -12.49 31.10 5.89
C ASP A 125 -11.23 30.26 5.60
N GLY A 126 -11.36 28.94 5.36
CA GLY A 126 -10.25 28.04 5.11
C GLY A 126 -10.65 26.77 4.37
N LEU A 127 -9.64 26.04 3.93
CA LEU A 127 -9.78 24.75 3.28
C LEU A 127 -9.46 23.62 4.28
N ILE A 128 -10.21 22.53 4.19
CA ILE A 128 -9.91 21.29 4.89
C ILE A 128 -9.47 20.27 3.83
N VAL A 129 -8.34 19.61 4.05
CA VAL A 129 -7.80 18.59 3.14
C VAL A 129 -7.83 17.24 3.81
N LEU A 130 -8.54 16.30 3.21
CA LEU A 130 -8.54 14.91 3.60
C LEU A 130 -7.64 14.15 2.62
N GLU A 131 -6.71 13.33 3.11
CA GLU A 131 -5.76 12.53 2.34
C GLU A 131 -4.81 13.35 1.44
N PRO A 132 -3.72 13.88 1.93
CA PRO A 132 -2.79 14.63 1.09
C PRO A 132 -1.87 13.75 0.21
N MET A 133 -2.37 12.60 -0.29
CA MET A 133 -1.70 11.70 -1.25
C MET A 133 -0.36 11.10 -0.72
N GLU A 134 0.33 10.32 -1.58
CA GLU A 134 1.57 9.59 -1.26
C GLU A 134 2.84 10.46 -1.32
N SER A 135 2.80 11.60 -2.01
CA SER A 135 4.00 12.38 -2.33
C SER A 135 3.71 13.87 -2.38
N ALA A 136 4.63 14.68 -1.83
CA ALA A 136 4.51 16.14 -1.86
C ALA A 136 4.48 16.69 -3.29
N ASN A 137 5.15 16.04 -4.24
CA ASN A 137 5.10 16.42 -5.66
C ASN A 137 3.70 16.24 -6.24
N ARG A 138 3.06 15.10 -5.97
CA ARG A 138 1.70 14.81 -6.45
C ARG A 138 0.68 15.76 -5.82
N MET A 139 0.77 15.96 -4.51
CA MET A 139 -0.13 16.89 -3.81
C MET A 139 0.04 18.33 -4.29
N ARG A 140 1.29 18.78 -4.54
CA ARG A 140 1.58 20.13 -5.06
C ARG A 140 0.95 20.34 -6.44
N LEU A 141 1.05 19.33 -7.32
CA LEU A 141 0.45 19.36 -8.64
C LEU A 141 -1.09 19.46 -8.55
N ALA A 142 -1.70 18.54 -7.79
CA ALA A 142 -3.14 18.50 -7.62
C ALA A 142 -3.69 19.79 -6.97
N MET A 143 -2.99 20.34 -5.97
CA MET A 143 -3.35 21.61 -5.32
C MET A 143 -3.24 22.79 -6.28
N ALA A 144 -2.22 22.83 -7.13
CA ALA A 144 -2.08 23.88 -8.14
C ALA A 144 -3.24 23.86 -9.16
N GLU A 145 -3.64 22.66 -9.61
CA GLU A 145 -4.80 22.53 -10.51
C GLU A 145 -6.12 22.90 -9.80
N PHE A 146 -6.30 22.51 -8.54
CA PHE A 146 -7.45 22.95 -7.74
C PHE A 146 -7.52 24.49 -7.68
N ARG A 147 -6.40 25.16 -7.33
CA ARG A 147 -6.33 26.63 -7.26
C ARG A 147 -6.65 27.27 -8.61
N LYS A 148 -6.15 26.71 -9.69
CA LYS A 148 -6.37 27.20 -11.05
C LYS A 148 -7.83 27.04 -11.49
N VAL A 149 -8.43 25.87 -11.25
CA VAL A 149 -9.82 25.58 -11.66
C VAL A 149 -10.83 26.39 -10.86
N THR A 150 -10.61 26.56 -9.55
CA THR A 150 -11.59 27.18 -8.65
C THR A 150 -11.34 28.68 -8.41
N GLY A 151 -10.12 29.15 -8.63
CA GLY A 151 -9.68 30.49 -8.20
C GLY A 151 -9.60 30.65 -6.67
N ASN A 152 -9.83 29.58 -5.91
CA ASN A 152 -9.84 29.62 -4.45
C ASN A 152 -8.44 29.83 -3.89
N THR A 153 -8.26 30.82 -3.02
CA THR A 153 -6.97 31.20 -2.45
C THR A 153 -6.92 31.10 -0.92
N LYS A 154 -7.96 30.55 -0.29
CA LYS A 154 -8.06 30.38 1.16
C LYS A 154 -6.88 29.54 1.70
N PRO A 155 -6.45 29.78 2.96
CA PRO A 155 -5.44 28.95 3.60
C PRO A 155 -6.00 27.55 3.94
N VAL A 156 -5.11 26.57 4.14
CA VAL A 156 -5.46 25.25 4.65
C VAL A 156 -5.54 25.34 6.18
N THR A 157 -6.71 25.14 6.75
CA THR A 157 -7.01 25.24 8.19
C THR A 157 -7.26 23.90 8.85
N GLY A 158 -7.55 22.86 8.05
CA GLY A 158 -7.71 21.48 8.51
C GLY A 158 -7.01 20.48 7.58
N ILE A 159 -6.41 19.45 8.16
CA ILE A 159 -5.84 18.31 7.45
C ILE A 159 -6.28 17.05 8.20
N LEU A 160 -6.65 16.00 7.49
CA LEU A 160 -7.00 14.72 8.08
C LEU A 160 -6.25 13.59 7.37
N TYR A 161 -5.64 12.71 8.15
CA TYR A 161 -5.09 11.44 7.72
C TYR A 161 -6.01 10.34 8.18
N SER A 162 -6.58 9.56 7.26
CA SER A 162 -7.48 8.47 7.64
C SER A 162 -6.76 7.41 8.45
N HIS A 163 -5.56 7.02 8.01
CA HIS A 163 -4.77 5.99 8.65
C HIS A 163 -3.27 6.08 8.28
N TRP A 164 -2.46 5.15 8.82
CA TRP A 164 -1.00 5.18 8.79
C TRP A 164 -0.34 4.84 7.43
N HIS A 165 -1.05 4.39 6.41
CA HIS A 165 -0.46 4.13 5.11
C HIS A 165 0.03 5.43 4.46
N MET A 166 1.18 5.35 3.81
CA MET A 166 1.92 6.54 3.38
C MET A 166 1.24 7.32 2.27
N ASP A 167 0.39 6.67 1.50
CA ASP A 167 -0.39 7.29 0.43
C ASP A 167 -1.54 8.17 0.96
N HIS A 168 -1.83 8.14 2.26
CA HIS A 168 -2.86 8.95 2.90
C HIS A 168 -2.34 10.19 3.62
N PHE A 169 -1.01 10.32 3.78
CA PHE A 169 -0.42 11.48 4.44
C PHE A 169 0.88 12.00 3.80
N GLY A 170 1.54 11.17 2.98
CA GLY A 170 2.92 11.38 2.53
C GLY A 170 3.16 12.65 1.72
N GLY A 171 2.12 13.21 1.13
CA GLY A 171 2.18 14.43 0.35
C GLY A 171 1.90 15.72 1.12
N VAL A 172 1.74 15.69 2.43
CA VAL A 172 1.25 16.84 3.22
C VAL A 172 2.05 18.13 3.01
N ARG A 173 3.37 18.08 2.84
CA ARG A 173 4.18 19.28 2.55
C ARG A 173 4.09 19.77 1.10
N GLY A 174 3.29 19.10 0.27
CA GLY A 174 2.89 19.60 -1.04
C GLY A 174 1.75 20.62 -0.99
N LEU A 175 1.06 20.72 0.15
CA LEU A 175 0.04 21.73 0.38
C LEU A 175 0.65 23.14 0.49
N ASP A 176 0.04 24.10 -0.18
CA ASP A 176 0.38 25.51 -0.04
C ASP A 176 -0.47 26.21 1.03
N LYS A 177 0.01 27.33 1.57
CA LYS A 177 -0.72 28.20 2.49
C LYS A 177 -1.32 27.47 3.72
N ILE A 178 -0.56 26.56 4.32
CA ILE A 178 -0.97 25.92 5.58
C ILE A 178 -1.00 27.00 6.69
N ALA A 179 -2.13 27.11 7.40
CA ALA A 179 -2.27 28.06 8.50
C ALA A 179 -1.38 27.65 9.70
N GLU A 180 -0.89 28.62 10.47
CA GLU A 180 -0.05 28.34 11.66
C GLU A 180 -0.77 27.49 12.72
N ASN A 181 -2.10 27.67 12.85
CA ASN A 181 -2.95 26.97 13.81
C ASN A 181 -3.74 25.82 13.14
N VAL A 182 -3.26 25.29 12.03
CA VAL A 182 -3.90 24.19 11.33
C VAL A 182 -4.21 23.02 12.27
N LYS A 183 -5.42 22.47 12.15
CA LYS A 183 -5.80 21.23 12.83
C LYS A 183 -5.39 20.04 11.96
N ILE A 184 -4.54 19.17 12.50
CA ILE A 184 -4.12 17.95 11.81
C ILE A 184 -4.68 16.77 12.59
N ILE A 185 -5.62 16.08 11.98
CA ILE A 185 -6.46 15.08 12.62
C ILE A 185 -5.99 13.68 12.21
N ALA A 186 -5.87 12.78 13.16
CA ALA A 186 -5.66 11.34 12.93
C ALA A 186 -6.16 10.54 14.15
N HIS A 187 -6.19 9.23 14.05
CA HIS A 187 -6.41 8.36 15.20
C HIS A 187 -5.21 8.40 16.18
N ASP A 188 -5.44 8.15 17.47
CA ASP A 188 -4.41 8.21 18.52
C ASP A 188 -3.26 7.22 18.31
N THR A 189 -3.52 6.09 17.64
CA THR A 189 -2.51 5.08 17.32
C THR A 189 -1.75 5.33 16.00
N PHE A 190 -2.12 6.36 15.25
CA PHE A 190 -1.54 6.67 13.92
C PHE A 190 0.00 6.69 13.93
N LEU A 191 0.62 7.54 14.77
CA LEU A 191 2.08 7.65 14.82
C LEU A 191 2.75 6.35 15.29
N GLY A 192 2.08 5.58 16.13
CA GLY A 192 2.53 4.24 16.53
C GLY A 192 2.60 3.30 15.34
N ASN A 193 1.54 3.24 14.57
CA ASN A 193 1.45 2.40 13.37
C ASN A 193 2.45 2.82 12.28
N VAL A 194 2.63 4.12 12.03
CA VAL A 194 3.67 4.63 11.12
C VAL A 194 5.05 4.11 11.54
N ARG A 195 5.42 4.24 12.81
CA ARG A 195 6.73 3.79 13.32
C ARG A 195 6.92 2.29 13.22
N ASP A 196 5.94 1.52 13.67
CA ASP A 196 6.02 0.05 13.71
C ASP A 196 6.20 -0.55 12.31
N ASN A 197 5.65 0.07 11.29
CA ASN A 197 5.69 -0.43 9.92
C ASN A 197 6.84 0.15 9.07
N THR A 198 7.46 1.27 9.48
CA THR A 198 8.58 1.87 8.74
C THR A 198 9.96 1.41 9.23
N MET A 199 10.17 1.35 10.55
CA MET A 199 11.47 0.97 11.13
C MET A 199 11.39 -0.16 12.17
N GLY A 200 10.22 -0.74 12.40
CA GLY A 200 9.95 -1.76 13.42
C GLY A 200 10.62 -3.13 13.18
N GLY A 201 11.82 -3.17 12.64
CA GLY A 201 12.61 -4.39 12.37
C GLY A 201 12.26 -5.07 11.05
N MET A 202 11.01 -5.02 10.62
CA MET A 202 10.57 -5.58 9.33
C MET A 202 10.55 -4.55 8.18
N GLY A 203 10.82 -3.27 8.46
CA GLY A 203 10.80 -2.19 7.47
C GLY A 203 11.54 -2.52 6.16
N PRO A 204 12.80 -3.00 6.19
CA PRO A 204 13.51 -3.37 4.97
C PRO A 204 12.83 -4.49 4.16
N ALA A 205 12.27 -5.50 4.82
CA ALA A 205 11.57 -6.59 4.16
C ALA A 205 10.23 -6.12 3.55
N ILE A 206 9.49 -5.29 4.27
CA ILE A 206 8.23 -4.70 3.78
C ILE A 206 8.52 -3.78 2.59
N GLY A 207 9.51 -2.89 2.68
CA GLY A 207 9.91 -2.00 1.58
C GLY A 207 10.26 -2.75 0.31
N PHE A 208 11.07 -3.81 0.42
CA PHE A 208 11.36 -4.70 -0.70
C PHE A 208 10.09 -5.31 -1.33
N ARG A 209 9.16 -5.79 -0.50
CA ARG A 209 7.91 -6.39 -0.97
C ARG A 209 6.92 -5.37 -1.51
N VAL A 210 6.96 -4.12 -1.04
CA VAL A 210 6.23 -2.98 -1.61
C VAL A 210 6.64 -2.76 -3.06
N ASP A 211 7.96 -2.70 -3.34
CA ASP A 211 8.47 -2.51 -4.70
C ASP A 211 7.97 -3.59 -5.67
N TYR A 212 7.88 -4.85 -5.21
CA TYR A 212 7.33 -5.95 -6.01
C TYR A 212 5.82 -5.87 -6.18
N SER A 213 5.08 -5.54 -5.13
CA SER A 213 3.60 -5.48 -5.17
C SER A 213 3.09 -4.32 -6.00
N LEU A 214 3.71 -3.14 -5.84
CA LEU A 214 3.29 -1.91 -6.51
C LEU A 214 4.02 -1.68 -7.84
N GLY A 215 5.01 -2.52 -8.16
CA GLY A 215 5.71 -2.47 -9.43
C GLY A 215 6.62 -1.25 -9.60
N SER A 216 7.19 -0.71 -8.49
CA SER A 216 8.07 0.46 -8.53
C SER A 216 9.32 0.25 -9.40
N LEU A 217 9.74 -1.00 -9.58
CA LEU A 217 10.89 -1.40 -10.39
C LEU A 217 10.54 -1.70 -11.86
N LEU A 218 9.28 -1.54 -12.25
CA LEU A 218 8.77 -1.76 -13.61
C LEU A 218 8.56 -0.43 -14.31
N GLU A 219 8.91 -0.37 -15.59
CA GLU A 219 8.57 0.76 -16.44
C GLU A 219 7.05 0.90 -16.59
N ALA A 220 6.57 2.15 -16.74
CA ALA A 220 5.15 2.43 -16.97
C ALA A 220 4.78 2.18 -18.43
N GLU A 221 4.49 0.93 -18.77
CA GLU A 221 4.17 0.49 -20.13
C GLU A 221 3.30 -0.79 -20.14
N SER A 222 2.80 -1.20 -21.31
CA SER A 222 1.94 -2.39 -21.44
C SER A 222 2.61 -3.70 -20.97
N LYS A 223 3.93 -3.83 -21.11
CA LYS A 223 4.70 -4.99 -20.62
C LYS A 223 5.20 -4.84 -19.18
N GLY A 224 5.03 -3.69 -18.58
CA GLY A 224 5.46 -3.35 -17.23
C GLY A 224 4.30 -3.06 -16.28
N ARG A 225 4.45 -1.97 -15.53
CA ARG A 225 3.45 -1.46 -14.59
C ARG A 225 2.35 -0.73 -15.35
N VAL A 226 1.10 -1.15 -15.16
CA VAL A 226 -0.06 -0.61 -15.88
C VAL A 226 -0.76 0.50 -15.09
N ASN A 227 -1.03 0.25 -13.81
CA ASN A 227 -1.64 1.20 -12.87
C ASN A 227 -1.30 0.77 -11.43
N GLY A 228 -1.85 1.45 -10.43
CA GLY A 228 -1.71 1.10 -9.01
C GLY A 228 -2.83 0.20 -8.46
N GLY A 229 -3.83 -0.16 -9.28
CA GLY A 229 -5.00 -0.94 -8.86
C GLY A 229 -6.10 -0.11 -8.20
N LEU A 230 -5.74 0.79 -7.30
CA LEU A 230 -6.66 1.71 -6.60
C LEU A 230 -6.59 3.14 -7.15
N GLY A 231 -5.57 3.43 -7.92
CA GLY A 231 -5.32 4.70 -8.58
C GLY A 231 -4.38 4.51 -9.78
N PRO A 232 -4.03 5.58 -10.50
CA PRO A 232 -3.29 5.47 -11.75
C PRO A 232 -1.85 5.01 -11.59
N ASP A 233 -1.23 5.33 -10.47
CA ASP A 233 0.19 5.07 -10.23
C ASP A 233 0.52 5.14 -8.74
N PHE A 234 1.67 4.60 -8.36
CA PHE A 234 2.22 4.73 -7.02
C PHE A 234 3.69 5.08 -7.12
N LEU A 235 4.02 6.35 -6.86
CA LEU A 235 5.39 6.84 -6.85
C LEU A 235 5.65 7.65 -5.59
N MET A 236 6.39 7.08 -4.64
CA MET A 236 6.87 7.77 -3.46
C MET A 236 8.22 8.44 -3.74
N THR A 237 8.17 9.64 -4.31
CA THR A 237 9.38 10.41 -4.62
C THR A 237 9.76 11.40 -3.53
N GLU A 238 8.77 11.96 -2.80
CA GLU A 238 8.98 12.96 -1.75
C GLU A 238 7.98 12.68 -0.61
N LEU A 239 8.29 11.69 0.22
CA LEU A 239 7.48 11.33 1.39
C LEU A 239 7.69 12.33 2.52
N THR A 240 6.61 12.89 3.05
CA THR A 240 6.63 13.90 4.11
C THR A 240 5.60 13.57 5.19
N LEU A 241 5.73 14.21 6.36
CA LEU A 241 4.76 14.10 7.45
C LEU A 241 4.78 15.36 8.30
N ILE A 242 3.59 15.85 8.66
CA ILE A 242 3.41 16.80 9.76
C ILE A 242 2.65 16.08 10.87
N LYS A 243 3.18 16.08 12.10
CA LYS A 243 2.60 15.31 13.21
C LYS A 243 1.16 15.77 13.50
N PRO A 244 0.21 14.85 13.68
CA PRO A 244 -1.15 15.18 14.12
C PRO A 244 -1.14 15.93 15.46
N ASN A 245 -2.08 16.85 15.63
CA ASN A 245 -2.28 17.65 16.83
C ASN A 245 -3.72 17.56 17.38
N THR A 246 -4.58 16.80 16.72
CA THR A 246 -5.96 16.57 17.11
C THR A 246 -6.25 15.09 16.88
N LEU A 247 -6.62 14.37 17.94
CA LEU A 247 -6.68 12.91 17.92
C LEU A 247 -8.12 12.42 18.10
N VAL A 248 -8.51 11.41 17.32
CA VAL A 248 -9.67 10.57 17.58
C VAL A 248 -9.20 9.47 18.51
N GLU A 249 -9.74 9.43 19.74
CA GLU A 249 -9.23 8.55 20.78
C GLU A 249 -10.06 7.28 20.94
N GLY A 250 -9.37 6.17 21.06
CA GLY A 250 -9.92 4.87 21.45
C GLY A 250 -10.56 4.07 20.32
N HIS A 251 -10.64 2.77 20.55
CA HIS A 251 -11.26 1.81 19.63
C HIS A 251 -12.76 2.09 19.48
N TRP A 252 -13.25 2.23 18.25
CA TRP A 252 -14.59 2.74 17.90
C TRP A 252 -14.88 4.15 18.43
N GLY A 253 -13.83 4.94 18.68
CA GLY A 253 -13.96 6.30 19.17
C GLY A 253 -14.57 7.25 18.13
N THR A 254 -15.16 8.35 18.61
CA THR A 254 -15.71 9.39 17.75
C THR A 254 -15.27 10.79 18.20
N LEU A 255 -15.26 11.73 17.27
CA LEU A 255 -14.94 13.13 17.52
C LEU A 255 -15.85 14.02 16.70
N ASP A 256 -16.63 14.90 17.35
CA ASP A 256 -17.33 15.99 16.68
C ASP A 256 -16.44 17.24 16.66
N LEU A 257 -16.21 17.81 15.50
CA LEU A 257 -15.30 18.93 15.30
C LEU A 257 -15.81 19.88 14.23
N THR A 258 -15.65 21.18 14.47
CA THR A 258 -15.94 22.21 13.48
C THR A 258 -14.65 22.94 13.09
N ILE A 259 -14.36 23.00 11.79
CA ILE A 259 -13.23 23.77 11.22
C ILE A 259 -13.76 24.63 10.09
N SER A 260 -13.43 25.93 10.11
CA SER A 260 -13.86 26.88 9.07
C SER A 260 -15.34 26.78 8.71
N GLY A 261 -16.21 26.63 9.74
CA GLY A 261 -17.66 26.52 9.58
C GLY A 261 -18.16 25.14 9.10
N VAL A 262 -17.28 24.17 8.88
CA VAL A 262 -17.68 22.82 8.46
C VAL A 262 -17.75 21.89 9.68
N GLU A 263 -18.95 21.39 9.97
CA GLU A 263 -19.17 20.40 11.02
C GLU A 263 -18.84 18.98 10.52
N MET A 264 -18.01 18.27 11.28
CA MET A 264 -17.55 16.92 10.98
C MET A 264 -17.87 15.99 12.13
N HIS A 265 -18.52 14.87 11.86
CA HIS A 265 -18.56 13.71 12.76
C HIS A 265 -17.54 12.69 12.28
N ILE A 266 -16.47 12.52 13.04
CA ILE A 266 -15.35 11.64 12.71
C ILE A 266 -15.50 10.37 13.54
N ALA A 267 -15.43 9.20 12.91
CA ALA A 267 -15.56 7.92 13.58
C ALA A 267 -14.40 7.00 13.23
N HIS A 268 -13.83 6.33 14.23
CA HIS A 268 -12.86 5.27 14.04
C HIS A 268 -13.56 4.00 13.58
N ILE A 269 -13.13 3.48 12.43
CA ILE A 269 -13.64 2.25 11.79
C ILE A 269 -12.42 1.35 11.50
N PRO A 270 -12.03 0.45 12.41
CA PRO A 270 -10.95 -0.47 12.14
C PRO A 270 -11.31 -1.36 10.94
N SER A 271 -10.46 -1.37 9.93
CA SER A 271 -10.76 -2.01 8.65
C SER A 271 -9.48 -2.52 7.97
N GLU A 272 -9.11 -1.96 6.83
CA GLU A 272 -7.88 -2.29 6.15
C GLU A 272 -6.65 -1.86 6.97
N ALA A 273 -6.80 -0.85 7.80
CA ALA A 273 -5.85 -0.39 8.79
C ALA A 273 -6.49 -0.30 10.19
N PRO A 274 -5.73 -0.57 11.27
CA PRO A 274 -6.28 -0.58 12.63
C PRO A 274 -6.61 0.80 13.19
N ASP A 275 -6.22 1.86 12.52
CA ASP A 275 -6.38 3.27 12.91
C ASP A 275 -7.23 4.08 11.92
N GLU A 276 -8.01 3.41 11.10
CA GLU A 276 -8.76 4.10 10.06
C GLU A 276 -9.94 4.90 10.61
N ILE A 277 -10.10 6.13 10.11
CA ILE A 277 -11.19 7.03 10.47
C ILE A 277 -11.96 7.48 9.24
N VAL A 278 -13.26 7.62 9.38
CA VAL A 278 -14.19 8.15 8.37
C VAL A 278 -14.81 9.45 8.86
N VAL A 279 -15.39 10.23 7.94
CA VAL A 279 -16.05 11.51 8.28
C VAL A 279 -17.45 11.57 7.71
N TYR A 280 -18.43 11.84 8.56
CA TYR A 280 -19.79 12.11 8.15
C TYR A 280 -20.14 13.60 8.28
N PHE A 281 -20.55 14.21 7.17
CA PHE A 281 -20.97 15.60 7.07
C PHE A 281 -22.50 15.65 7.12
N ARG A 282 -23.05 15.89 8.33
CA ARG A 282 -24.50 15.81 8.59
C ARG A 282 -25.32 16.75 7.74
N ASP A 283 -24.87 18.01 7.58
CA ASP A 283 -25.61 19.05 6.84
C ASP A 283 -25.77 18.71 5.36
N ASP A 284 -24.81 17.99 4.81
CA ASP A 284 -24.77 17.62 3.40
C ASP A 284 -25.18 16.17 3.13
N ASN A 285 -25.48 15.40 4.18
CA ASN A 285 -25.71 13.95 4.15
C ASN A 285 -24.66 13.22 3.30
N LEU A 286 -23.40 13.57 3.53
CA LEU A 286 -22.25 13.04 2.80
C LEU A 286 -21.34 12.26 3.75
N LEU A 287 -21.01 11.03 3.36
CA LEU A 287 -20.01 10.20 4.03
C LEU A 287 -18.69 10.22 3.23
N TRP A 288 -17.63 10.61 3.87
CA TRP A 288 -16.29 10.37 3.38
C TRP A 288 -15.74 9.10 4.04
N GLY A 289 -15.67 8.01 3.25
CA GLY A 289 -15.45 6.65 3.73
C GLY A 289 -13.99 6.21 3.71
N ALA A 290 -13.06 7.12 3.49
CA ALA A 290 -11.60 6.84 3.48
C ALA A 290 -11.23 5.65 2.59
N GLU A 291 -10.44 4.69 3.08
CA GLU A 291 -10.11 3.44 2.40
C GLU A 291 -10.87 2.22 2.98
N VAL A 292 -11.88 2.43 3.85
CA VAL A 292 -12.77 1.33 4.27
C VAL A 292 -13.38 0.64 3.06
N ILE A 293 -13.64 1.40 1.99
CA ILE A 293 -13.98 0.91 0.66
C ILE A 293 -12.84 1.25 -0.30
N GLN A 294 -12.17 0.22 -0.81
CA GLN A 294 -10.95 0.33 -1.62
C GLN A 294 -11.22 0.53 -3.12
N GLY A 295 -12.13 1.43 -3.47
CA GLY A 295 -12.49 1.70 -4.85
C GLY A 295 -13.20 0.54 -5.55
N GLU A 296 -13.11 0.50 -6.88
CA GLU A 296 -13.76 -0.52 -7.74
C GLU A 296 -12.99 -1.85 -7.71
N SER A 297 -12.54 -2.28 -6.54
CA SER A 297 -11.76 -3.50 -6.33
C SER A 297 -12.28 -4.31 -5.15
N TYR A 298 -12.13 -5.63 -5.23
CA TYR A 298 -12.41 -6.52 -4.11
C TYR A 298 -11.60 -6.09 -2.86
N PRO A 299 -12.19 -6.14 -1.64
CA PRO A 299 -11.49 -5.76 -0.42
C PRO A 299 -10.20 -6.56 -0.22
N ASN A 300 -9.10 -5.84 0.00
CA ASN A 300 -7.80 -6.46 0.17
C ASN A 300 -7.61 -6.92 1.62
N LEU A 301 -8.32 -7.99 2.01
CA LEU A 301 -8.26 -8.57 3.35
C LEU A 301 -6.83 -9.00 3.73
N HIS A 302 -5.97 -9.21 2.74
CA HIS A 302 -4.55 -9.42 2.95
C HIS A 302 -3.72 -8.84 1.81
N THR A 303 -2.78 -7.99 2.15
CA THR A 303 -1.81 -7.54 1.15
C THR A 303 -0.61 -8.47 1.07
N ILE A 304 -0.29 -8.94 -0.13
CA ILE A 304 0.81 -9.89 -0.36
C ILE A 304 2.20 -9.30 -0.07
N ARG A 305 2.32 -7.96 0.05
CA ARG A 305 3.56 -7.32 0.53
C ARG A 305 3.87 -7.64 1.99
N GLY A 306 2.87 -8.02 2.75
CA GLY A 306 2.95 -8.31 4.18
C GLY A 306 2.38 -7.16 5.02
N THR A 307 1.54 -7.52 5.95
CA THR A 307 0.94 -6.64 6.95
C THR A 307 0.53 -7.49 8.15
N ARG A 308 0.16 -6.83 9.25
CA ARG A 308 -0.57 -7.50 10.32
C ARG A 308 -1.90 -8.04 9.78
N TYR A 309 -2.49 -9.02 10.46
CA TYR A 309 -3.80 -9.55 10.10
C TYR A 309 -4.82 -8.42 10.11
N ARG A 310 -5.55 -8.26 9.02
CA ARG A 310 -6.69 -7.37 8.89
C ARG A 310 -7.90 -8.18 9.28
N ASP A 311 -8.46 -7.91 10.46
CA ASP A 311 -9.54 -8.74 10.99
C ASP A 311 -10.85 -8.46 10.24
N PRO A 312 -11.39 -9.44 9.51
CA PRO A 312 -12.68 -9.26 8.86
C PRO A 312 -13.81 -9.01 9.87
N GLN A 313 -13.68 -9.50 11.10
CA GLN A 313 -14.69 -9.36 12.16
C GLN A 313 -14.76 -7.95 12.74
N ASP A 314 -13.75 -7.12 12.52
CA ASP A 314 -13.81 -5.67 12.77
C ASP A 314 -14.29 -4.92 11.52
N TRP A 315 -13.84 -5.34 10.33
CA TRP A 315 -14.07 -4.59 9.09
C TRP A 315 -15.53 -4.60 8.63
N TYR A 316 -16.17 -5.78 8.49
CA TYR A 316 -17.55 -5.78 7.99
C TYR A 316 -18.56 -5.15 8.97
N PRO A 317 -18.44 -5.25 10.32
CA PRO A 317 -19.28 -4.47 11.23
C PRO A 317 -19.00 -2.95 11.13
N GLY A 318 -17.77 -2.55 10.84
CA GLY A 318 -17.44 -1.16 10.59
C GLY A 318 -18.18 -0.59 9.40
N ILE A 319 -18.36 -1.37 8.33
CA ILE A 319 -19.17 -0.96 7.20
C ILE A 319 -20.67 -0.86 7.61
N ASP A 320 -21.15 -1.71 8.52
CA ASP A 320 -22.51 -1.57 9.04
C ASP A 320 -22.70 -0.23 9.77
N VAL A 321 -21.71 0.25 10.54
CA VAL A 321 -21.72 1.59 11.13
C VAL A 321 -21.79 2.67 10.04
N MET A 322 -21.05 2.52 8.94
CA MET A 322 -21.11 3.46 7.81
C MET A 322 -22.49 3.48 7.15
N ARG A 323 -23.16 2.34 7.04
CA ARG A 323 -24.52 2.21 6.48
C ARG A 323 -25.56 2.89 7.35
N ASP A 324 -25.40 2.87 8.67
CA ASP A 324 -26.31 3.53 9.63
C ASP A 324 -26.35 5.06 9.46
N PHE A 325 -25.34 5.69 8.83
CA PHE A 325 -25.41 7.10 8.46
C PHE A 325 -26.45 7.41 7.37
N ASN A 326 -26.85 6.42 6.58
CA ASN A 326 -27.81 6.57 5.48
C ASN A 326 -27.46 7.71 4.53
N ALA A 327 -26.18 7.82 4.14
CA ALA A 327 -25.66 8.91 3.34
C ALA A 327 -26.19 8.88 1.89
N ASP A 328 -26.43 10.06 1.33
CA ASP A 328 -26.79 10.22 -0.09
C ASP A 328 -25.58 10.22 -1.01
N ILE A 329 -24.40 10.51 -0.46
CA ILE A 329 -23.15 10.63 -1.19
C ILE A 329 -22.05 9.92 -0.40
N LEU A 330 -21.26 9.08 -1.10
CA LEU A 330 -20.06 8.46 -0.57
C LEU A 330 -18.85 8.94 -1.37
N MET A 331 -17.91 9.60 -0.70
CA MET A 331 -16.60 9.94 -1.24
C MET A 331 -15.55 9.02 -0.63
N LEU A 332 -14.53 8.68 -1.39
CA LEU A 332 -13.52 7.69 -1.01
C LEU A 332 -12.11 8.24 -1.25
N ALA A 333 -11.15 7.68 -0.53
CA ALA A 333 -9.72 7.91 -0.79
C ALA A 333 -9.28 7.30 -2.13
N HIS A 334 -9.88 6.19 -2.52
CA HIS A 334 -9.64 5.52 -3.80
C HIS A 334 -10.93 5.36 -4.58
N GLY A 335 -10.89 5.71 -5.87
CA GLY A 335 -12.05 5.58 -6.73
C GLY A 335 -12.88 6.86 -6.87
N ARG A 336 -13.98 6.71 -7.56
CA ARG A 336 -14.89 7.80 -7.92
C ARG A 336 -15.97 7.96 -6.83
N PRO A 337 -16.61 9.15 -6.72
CA PRO A 337 -17.71 9.33 -5.78
C PRO A 337 -18.92 8.47 -6.17
N VAL A 338 -19.65 7.99 -5.16
CA VAL A 338 -20.93 7.29 -5.31
C VAL A 338 -22.04 8.25 -4.97
N ILE A 339 -22.97 8.46 -5.90
CA ILE A 339 -24.04 9.44 -5.78
C ILE A 339 -25.42 8.75 -5.77
N GLY A 340 -26.22 9.06 -4.75
CA GLY A 340 -27.56 8.52 -4.53
C GLY A 340 -27.60 7.46 -3.43
N ALA A 341 -28.53 7.62 -2.47
CA ALA A 341 -28.64 6.77 -1.28
C ALA A 341 -28.71 5.26 -1.60
N GLU A 342 -29.47 4.88 -2.65
CA GLU A 342 -29.58 3.48 -3.06
C GLU A 342 -28.22 2.91 -3.54
N HIS A 343 -27.44 3.71 -4.26
CA HIS A 343 -26.12 3.31 -4.77
C HIS A 343 -25.08 3.25 -3.66
N VAL A 344 -25.13 4.19 -2.71
CA VAL A 344 -24.29 4.18 -1.52
C VAL A 344 -24.55 2.91 -0.70
N GLU A 345 -25.83 2.65 -0.39
CA GLU A 345 -26.22 1.44 0.34
C GLU A 345 -25.81 0.15 -0.41
N ASP A 346 -26.01 0.09 -1.73
CA ASP A 346 -25.66 -1.08 -2.53
C ASP A 346 -24.14 -1.32 -2.55
N THR A 347 -23.33 -0.26 -2.68
CA THR A 347 -21.86 -0.33 -2.62
C THR A 347 -21.38 -0.81 -1.26
N LEU A 348 -21.84 -0.19 -0.18
CA LEU A 348 -21.46 -0.54 1.18
C LEU A 348 -21.86 -1.99 1.51
N ARG A 349 -23.09 -2.38 1.18
CA ARG A 349 -23.60 -3.73 1.42
C ARG A 349 -22.83 -4.78 0.61
N ALA A 350 -22.55 -4.55 -0.67
CA ALA A 350 -21.80 -5.50 -1.48
C ALA A 350 -20.38 -5.72 -0.93
N TYR A 351 -19.73 -4.66 -0.51
CA TYR A 351 -18.39 -4.71 0.10
C TYR A 351 -18.41 -5.48 1.42
N ARG A 352 -19.32 -5.12 2.29
CA ARG A 352 -19.58 -5.76 3.59
C ARG A 352 -19.86 -7.25 3.42
N ASP A 353 -20.76 -7.61 2.49
CA ASP A 353 -21.16 -9.00 2.24
C ASP A 353 -20.03 -9.84 1.63
N ALA A 354 -19.18 -9.23 0.78
CA ALA A 354 -18.01 -9.91 0.22
C ALA A 354 -16.97 -10.26 1.31
N ILE A 355 -16.74 -9.36 2.26
CA ILE A 355 -15.83 -9.58 3.41
C ILE A 355 -16.38 -10.70 4.29
N GLN A 356 -17.63 -10.58 4.73
CA GLN A 356 -18.25 -11.58 5.60
C GLN A 356 -18.36 -12.95 4.92
N PHE A 357 -18.79 -12.99 3.66
CA PHE A 357 -18.86 -14.24 2.90
C PHE A 357 -17.51 -14.96 2.87
N THR A 358 -16.44 -14.21 2.58
CA THR A 358 -15.10 -14.80 2.49
C THR A 358 -14.65 -15.36 3.84
N TYR A 359 -14.88 -14.63 4.92
CA TYR A 359 -14.58 -15.09 6.27
C TYR A 359 -15.41 -16.31 6.64
N ASP A 360 -16.74 -16.21 6.59
CA ASP A 360 -17.66 -17.27 7.03
C ASP A 360 -17.45 -18.59 6.26
N GLN A 361 -17.28 -18.50 4.92
CA GLN A 361 -17.07 -19.71 4.11
C GLN A 361 -15.68 -20.30 4.33
N SER A 362 -14.66 -19.47 4.56
CA SER A 362 -13.31 -19.94 4.91
C SER A 362 -13.33 -20.66 6.26
N VAL A 363 -13.92 -20.04 7.31
CA VAL A 363 -14.05 -20.66 8.64
C VAL A 363 -14.83 -21.97 8.57
N LYS A 364 -15.94 -21.99 7.82
CA LYS A 364 -16.72 -23.22 7.61
C LYS A 364 -15.89 -24.33 6.95
N ALA A 365 -15.12 -23.99 5.91
CA ALA A 365 -14.28 -24.95 5.21
C ALA A 365 -13.14 -25.47 6.12
N ILE A 366 -12.48 -24.57 6.85
CA ILE A 366 -11.43 -24.90 7.84
C ILE A 366 -11.97 -25.88 8.89
N ASN A 367 -13.16 -25.62 9.45
CA ASN A 367 -13.80 -26.50 10.42
C ASN A 367 -14.15 -27.89 9.84
N ASN A 368 -14.22 -28.02 8.52
CA ASN A 368 -14.39 -29.29 7.81
C ASN A 368 -13.05 -29.88 7.32
N GLY A 369 -11.92 -29.35 7.76
CA GLY A 369 -10.58 -29.89 7.48
C GLY A 369 -9.92 -29.36 6.20
N ALA A 370 -10.40 -28.26 5.62
CA ALA A 370 -9.75 -27.65 4.47
C ALA A 370 -8.40 -27.03 4.84
N THR A 371 -7.41 -27.21 3.96
CA THR A 371 -6.11 -26.54 4.02
C THR A 371 -6.17 -25.13 3.41
N ALA A 372 -5.11 -24.34 3.57
CA ALA A 372 -5.01 -23.03 2.92
C ALA A 372 -5.08 -23.10 1.39
N GLU A 373 -4.56 -24.17 0.79
CA GLU A 373 -4.62 -24.43 -0.66
C GLU A 373 -6.04 -24.78 -1.12
N ASP A 374 -6.79 -25.54 -0.30
CA ASP A 374 -8.20 -25.85 -0.59
C ASP A 374 -9.05 -24.58 -0.61
N LEU A 375 -8.80 -23.63 0.30
CA LEU A 375 -9.52 -22.36 0.33
C LEU A 375 -9.32 -21.55 -0.96
N ILE A 376 -8.12 -21.53 -1.53
CA ILE A 376 -7.84 -20.84 -2.80
C ILE A 376 -8.68 -21.43 -3.94
N ARG A 377 -8.86 -22.74 -3.94
CA ARG A 377 -9.61 -23.45 -4.99
C ARG A 377 -11.12 -23.32 -4.82
N ASP A 378 -11.60 -23.43 -3.58
CA ASP A 378 -13.00 -23.72 -3.30
C ASP A 378 -13.81 -22.49 -2.87
N ILE A 379 -13.15 -21.44 -2.34
CA ILE A 379 -13.86 -20.23 -1.94
C ILE A 379 -13.97 -19.27 -3.14
N THR A 380 -15.17 -19.17 -3.67
CA THR A 380 -15.50 -18.29 -4.80
C THR A 380 -16.72 -17.44 -4.46
N LEU A 381 -16.70 -16.17 -4.87
CA LEU A 381 -17.85 -15.28 -4.64
C LEU A 381 -19.10 -15.79 -5.36
N PRO A 382 -20.28 -15.67 -4.73
CA PRO A 382 -21.54 -15.94 -5.40
C PRO A 382 -21.76 -14.95 -6.55
N LYS A 383 -22.56 -15.40 -7.53
CA LYS A 383 -22.74 -14.70 -8.82
C LYS A 383 -23.11 -13.21 -8.68
N HIS A 384 -23.92 -12.85 -7.69
CA HIS A 384 -24.35 -11.47 -7.49
C HIS A 384 -23.24 -10.57 -6.94
N LEU A 385 -22.27 -11.13 -6.19
CA LEU A 385 -21.09 -10.41 -5.70
C LEU A 385 -19.96 -10.38 -6.74
N VAL A 386 -19.65 -11.51 -7.40
CA VAL A 386 -18.54 -11.58 -8.36
C VAL A 386 -18.72 -10.63 -9.54
N ASN A 387 -19.96 -10.30 -9.90
CA ASN A 387 -20.27 -9.35 -10.97
C ASN A 387 -20.51 -7.92 -10.49
N HIS A 388 -20.37 -7.66 -9.18
CA HIS A 388 -20.57 -6.32 -8.65
C HIS A 388 -19.41 -5.41 -9.06
N PRO A 389 -19.66 -4.19 -9.58
CA PRO A 389 -18.62 -3.32 -10.14
C PRO A 389 -17.57 -2.87 -9.11
N TRP A 390 -17.90 -2.89 -7.84
CA TRP A 390 -16.99 -2.55 -6.74
C TRP A 390 -16.19 -3.74 -6.19
N LEU A 391 -16.33 -4.93 -6.77
CA LEU A 391 -15.67 -6.16 -6.31
C LEU A 391 -14.74 -6.78 -7.36
N GLY A 392 -14.22 -5.97 -8.29
CA GLY A 392 -13.27 -6.43 -9.32
C GLY A 392 -11.99 -7.03 -8.75
N ASN A 393 -11.44 -8.06 -9.38
CA ASN A 393 -10.14 -8.64 -8.99
C ASN A 393 -8.99 -7.78 -9.53
N LEU A 394 -8.86 -6.53 -9.04
CA LEU A 394 -7.92 -5.54 -9.56
C LEU A 394 -6.77 -5.24 -8.61
N TYR A 395 -7.03 -5.18 -7.29
CA TYR A 395 -6.03 -4.93 -6.25
C TYR A 395 -6.13 -5.97 -5.13
N GLY A 396 -7.24 -6.02 -4.39
CA GLY A 396 -7.59 -7.14 -3.55
C GLY A 396 -8.04 -8.35 -4.38
N GLY A 397 -8.07 -9.53 -3.79
CA GLY A 397 -8.53 -10.74 -4.47
C GLY A 397 -8.96 -11.82 -3.49
N ILE A 398 -10.06 -12.51 -3.82
CA ILE A 398 -10.63 -13.52 -2.92
C ILE A 398 -9.66 -14.67 -2.62
N ARG A 399 -8.88 -15.11 -3.63
CA ARG A 399 -7.97 -16.27 -3.49
C ARG A 399 -6.96 -16.09 -2.36
N HIS A 400 -6.19 -14.99 -2.37
CA HIS A 400 -5.22 -14.76 -1.31
C HIS A 400 -5.86 -14.29 -0.01
N SER A 401 -7.05 -13.68 -0.06
CA SER A 401 -7.82 -13.29 1.13
C SER A 401 -8.35 -14.50 1.88
N ALA A 402 -8.91 -15.48 1.20
CA ALA A 402 -9.36 -16.74 1.82
C ALA A 402 -8.17 -17.50 2.48
N LYS A 403 -7.03 -17.57 1.79
CA LYS A 403 -5.79 -18.12 2.36
C LYS A 403 -5.35 -17.38 3.62
N GLN A 404 -5.52 -16.07 3.65
CA GLN A 404 -5.15 -15.26 4.81
C GLN A 404 -6.06 -15.53 6.02
N VAL A 405 -7.35 -15.82 5.81
CA VAL A 405 -8.23 -16.25 6.92
C VAL A 405 -7.63 -17.48 7.63
N PHE A 406 -7.18 -18.49 6.87
CA PHE A 406 -6.50 -19.65 7.45
C PHE A 406 -5.26 -19.22 8.27
N ALA A 407 -4.38 -18.42 7.69
CA ALA A 407 -3.15 -18.00 8.36
C ALA A 407 -3.40 -17.10 9.57
N GLY A 408 -4.42 -16.24 9.53
CA GLY A 408 -4.82 -15.36 10.63
C GLY A 408 -5.41 -16.09 11.81
N GLU A 409 -6.27 -17.10 11.55
CA GLU A 409 -6.95 -17.85 12.60
C GLU A 409 -6.10 -19.00 13.17
N LEU A 410 -5.39 -19.74 12.32
CA LEU A 410 -4.65 -20.95 12.71
C LEU A 410 -3.12 -20.81 12.66
N GLY A 411 -2.60 -19.73 12.06
CA GLY A 411 -1.17 -19.56 11.84
C GLY A 411 -0.67 -20.34 10.61
N TRP A 412 0.62 -20.69 10.62
CA TRP A 412 1.30 -21.24 9.42
C TRP A 412 1.13 -22.74 9.22
N PHE A 413 0.76 -23.49 10.27
CA PHE A 413 0.71 -24.94 10.22
C PHE A 413 -0.57 -25.44 9.54
N ASP A 414 -0.41 -26.18 8.45
CA ASP A 414 -1.50 -26.66 7.58
C ASP A 414 -2.20 -27.94 8.09
N GLY A 415 -1.71 -28.55 9.18
CA GLY A 415 -2.25 -29.78 9.76
C GLY A 415 -1.56 -31.07 9.27
N ASP A 416 -0.72 -31.03 8.22
CA ASP A 416 0.08 -32.17 7.79
C ASP A 416 1.39 -32.27 8.61
N PRO A 417 1.60 -33.33 9.42
CA PRO A 417 2.84 -33.45 10.20
C PRO A 417 4.13 -33.45 9.38
N THR A 418 4.09 -33.74 8.08
CA THR A 418 5.27 -33.71 7.22
C THR A 418 5.77 -32.30 6.96
N THR A 419 4.90 -31.27 7.12
CA THR A 419 5.25 -29.85 6.98
C THR A 419 5.78 -29.21 8.26
N LEU A 420 5.77 -29.92 9.41
CA LEU A 420 6.36 -29.42 10.67
C LEU A 420 7.87 -29.22 10.58
N ASN A 421 8.57 -30.12 9.90
CA ASN A 421 10.02 -30.05 9.70
C ASN A 421 10.39 -30.52 8.29
N PRO A 422 10.02 -29.76 7.25
CA PRO A 422 10.22 -30.16 5.87
C PRO A 422 11.71 -30.16 5.51
N ILE A 423 12.09 -30.99 4.56
CA ILE A 423 13.41 -30.94 3.95
C ILE A 423 13.59 -29.56 3.32
N HIS A 424 14.73 -28.90 3.53
CA HIS A 424 15.01 -27.61 2.93
C HIS A 424 14.79 -27.62 1.42
N SER A 425 14.15 -26.57 0.90
CA SER A 425 13.64 -26.55 -0.48
C SER A 425 14.70 -26.81 -1.56
N SER A 426 15.97 -26.42 -1.35
CA SER A 426 17.07 -26.74 -2.27
C SER A 426 17.41 -28.23 -2.29
N GLU A 427 17.45 -28.88 -1.12
CA GLU A 427 17.70 -30.31 -1.00
C GLU A 427 16.52 -31.13 -1.52
N ALA A 428 15.28 -30.71 -1.22
CA ALA A 428 14.08 -31.34 -1.78
C ALA A 428 14.09 -31.25 -3.32
N SER A 429 14.42 -30.08 -3.87
CA SER A 429 14.54 -29.89 -5.33
C SER A 429 15.57 -30.81 -5.95
N LYS A 430 16.72 -31.00 -5.30
CA LYS A 430 17.76 -31.94 -5.76
C LYS A 430 17.18 -33.35 -5.86
N ARG A 431 16.55 -33.85 -4.81
CA ARG A 431 15.95 -35.20 -4.79
C ARG A 431 14.84 -35.36 -5.84
N TYR A 432 13.99 -34.37 -6.02
CA TYR A 432 12.95 -34.42 -7.07
C TYR A 432 13.56 -34.46 -8.46
N VAL A 433 14.54 -33.63 -8.76
CA VAL A 433 15.22 -33.62 -10.06
C VAL A 433 15.93 -34.96 -10.34
N GLU A 434 16.62 -35.52 -9.33
CA GLU A 434 17.25 -36.85 -9.44
C GLU A 434 16.21 -37.96 -9.67
N LEU A 435 15.12 -37.96 -8.89
CA LEU A 435 14.03 -38.95 -9.01
C LEU A 435 13.34 -38.90 -10.40
N ILE A 436 13.16 -37.71 -10.96
CA ILE A 436 12.54 -37.51 -12.30
C ILE A 436 13.51 -37.97 -13.42
N GLY A 437 14.81 -38.01 -13.15
CA GLY A 437 15.83 -38.46 -14.14
C GLY A 437 16.80 -37.38 -14.60
N GLY A 438 16.89 -36.27 -13.86
CA GLY A 438 17.87 -35.21 -14.06
C GLY A 438 17.35 -33.92 -14.68
N LYS A 439 18.19 -32.86 -14.60
CA LYS A 439 17.85 -31.50 -15.07
C LYS A 439 17.26 -31.46 -16.51
N SER A 440 17.84 -32.19 -17.45
CA SER A 440 17.39 -32.14 -18.85
C SER A 440 15.98 -32.70 -19.05
N ILE A 441 15.61 -33.72 -18.27
CA ILE A 441 14.25 -34.30 -18.34
C ILE A 441 13.23 -33.37 -17.73
N VAL A 442 13.54 -32.75 -16.55
CA VAL A 442 12.68 -31.76 -15.93
C VAL A 442 12.46 -30.56 -16.85
N MET A 443 13.53 -30.00 -17.44
CA MET A 443 13.41 -28.85 -18.35
C MET A 443 12.70 -29.21 -19.66
N LYS A 444 12.80 -30.47 -20.14
CA LYS A 444 12.00 -30.94 -21.27
C LYS A 444 10.51 -30.96 -20.90
N ALA A 445 10.16 -31.48 -19.74
CA ALA A 445 8.78 -31.49 -19.25
C ALA A 445 8.24 -30.05 -19.05
N ALA A 446 9.07 -29.15 -18.51
CA ALA A 446 8.71 -27.73 -18.35
C ALA A 446 8.40 -27.06 -19.72
N ARG A 447 9.21 -27.32 -20.77
CA ARG A 447 8.93 -26.80 -22.12
C ARG A 447 7.65 -27.39 -22.71
N GLN A 448 7.39 -28.68 -22.50
CA GLN A 448 6.16 -29.31 -22.93
C GLN A 448 4.91 -28.70 -22.25
N ALA A 449 5.01 -28.38 -20.97
CA ALA A 449 3.96 -27.67 -20.26
C ALA A 449 3.75 -26.26 -20.82
N ALA A 450 4.82 -25.53 -21.09
CA ALA A 450 4.76 -24.21 -21.72
C ALA A 450 4.14 -24.25 -23.12
N ASP A 451 4.53 -25.22 -23.94
CA ASP A 451 3.96 -25.44 -25.29
C ASP A 451 2.44 -25.74 -25.23
N ALA A 452 1.98 -26.31 -24.11
CA ALA A 452 0.56 -26.57 -23.85
C ALA A 452 -0.18 -25.37 -23.21
N GLY A 453 0.52 -24.26 -22.93
CA GLY A 453 -0.03 -23.07 -22.24
C GLY A 453 -0.14 -23.21 -20.72
N ASP A 454 0.40 -24.28 -20.13
CA ASP A 454 0.44 -24.48 -18.66
C ASP A 454 1.69 -23.82 -18.07
N PHE A 455 1.70 -22.49 -18.09
CA PHE A 455 2.84 -21.68 -17.66
C PHE A 455 3.11 -21.81 -16.15
N GLN A 456 2.08 -22.05 -15.33
CA GLN A 456 2.25 -22.25 -13.89
C GLN A 456 3.05 -23.53 -13.62
N TRP A 457 2.65 -24.64 -14.20
CA TRP A 457 3.36 -25.90 -14.06
C TRP A 457 4.77 -25.86 -14.64
N ALA A 458 4.93 -25.18 -15.80
CA ALA A 458 6.24 -24.95 -16.39
C ALA A 458 7.18 -24.17 -15.46
N ALA A 459 6.69 -23.12 -14.80
CA ALA A 459 7.43 -22.34 -13.84
C ALA A 459 7.78 -23.13 -12.56
N GLU A 460 6.89 -23.98 -12.07
CA GLU A 460 7.12 -24.85 -10.90
C GLU A 460 8.23 -25.86 -11.19
N LEU A 461 8.18 -26.55 -12.33
CA LEU A 461 9.21 -27.48 -12.76
C LEU A 461 10.57 -26.78 -12.91
N ALA A 462 10.63 -25.63 -13.57
CA ALA A 462 11.84 -24.84 -13.72
C ALA A 462 12.40 -24.38 -12.37
N THR A 463 11.54 -24.09 -11.38
CA THR A 463 11.95 -23.69 -10.03
C THR A 463 12.82 -24.74 -9.35
N HIS A 464 12.51 -26.04 -9.54
CA HIS A 464 13.36 -27.10 -8.98
C HIS A 464 14.77 -27.09 -9.60
N VAL A 465 14.90 -26.80 -10.89
CA VAL A 465 16.19 -26.74 -11.57
C VAL A 465 16.96 -25.48 -11.19
N VAL A 466 16.30 -24.32 -11.12
CA VAL A 466 16.90 -23.05 -10.66
C VAL A 466 17.48 -23.18 -9.23
N ARG A 467 16.80 -23.89 -8.34
CA ARG A 467 17.28 -24.12 -6.95
C ARG A 467 18.53 -24.98 -6.85
N LEU A 468 18.91 -25.74 -7.89
CA LEU A 468 20.15 -26.51 -7.91
C LEU A 468 21.37 -25.66 -8.21
N ASP A 469 21.20 -24.64 -9.03
CA ASP A 469 22.25 -23.71 -9.41
C ASP A 469 21.63 -22.34 -9.72
N LEU A 470 21.79 -21.42 -8.78
CA LEU A 470 21.23 -20.06 -8.89
C LEU A 470 21.94 -19.19 -9.95
N TYR A 471 23.04 -19.66 -10.53
CA TYR A 471 23.81 -18.96 -11.57
C TYR A 471 23.58 -19.53 -12.97
N ASP A 472 22.88 -20.67 -13.10
CA ASP A 472 22.53 -21.25 -14.40
C ASP A 472 21.42 -20.40 -15.06
N MET A 473 21.83 -19.56 -16.03
CA MET A 473 20.91 -18.61 -16.69
C MET A 473 19.84 -19.30 -17.52
N GLY A 474 20.10 -20.45 -18.15
CA GLY A 474 19.11 -21.11 -19.01
C GLY A 474 17.78 -21.43 -18.32
N PRO A 475 17.77 -22.15 -17.19
CA PRO A 475 16.53 -22.36 -16.41
C PRO A 475 15.96 -21.07 -15.82
N ARG A 476 16.79 -20.09 -15.47
CA ARG A 476 16.33 -18.80 -14.92
C ARG A 476 15.58 -17.98 -15.96
N GLU A 477 16.14 -17.81 -17.15
CA GLU A 477 15.53 -17.11 -18.28
C GLU A 477 14.23 -17.79 -18.70
N PHE A 478 14.21 -19.13 -18.81
CA PHE A 478 12.99 -19.87 -19.08
C PHE A 478 11.91 -19.61 -18.02
N LYS A 479 12.27 -19.69 -16.71
CA LYS A 479 11.30 -19.37 -15.66
C LYS A 479 10.82 -17.93 -15.74
N ALA A 480 11.70 -16.97 -16.06
CA ALA A 480 11.33 -15.57 -16.26
C ALA A 480 10.29 -15.39 -17.38
N GLU A 481 10.43 -16.10 -18.50
CA GLU A 481 9.42 -16.10 -19.56
C GLU A 481 8.08 -16.63 -19.06
N MET A 482 8.03 -17.73 -18.33
CA MET A 482 6.79 -18.28 -17.76
C MET A 482 6.11 -17.31 -16.79
N LEU A 483 6.89 -16.63 -15.95
CA LEU A 483 6.34 -15.62 -15.04
C LEU A 483 5.79 -14.41 -15.79
N ARG A 484 6.37 -14.01 -16.94
CA ARG A 484 5.82 -12.94 -17.78
C ARG A 484 4.47 -13.35 -18.35
N GLU A 485 4.34 -14.57 -18.90
CA GLU A 485 3.06 -15.06 -19.41
C GLU A 485 1.97 -15.07 -18.32
N LEU A 486 2.30 -15.54 -17.11
CA LEU A 486 1.38 -15.49 -15.97
C LEU A 486 1.02 -14.05 -15.60
N GLY A 487 2.00 -13.14 -15.59
CA GLY A 487 1.78 -11.73 -15.28
C GLY A 487 0.91 -11.02 -16.34
N TYR A 488 1.11 -11.32 -17.61
CA TYR A 488 0.32 -10.72 -18.70
C TYR A 488 -1.16 -11.18 -18.68
N ALA A 489 -1.39 -12.40 -18.23
CA ALA A 489 -2.75 -12.94 -18.10
C ALA A 489 -3.48 -12.49 -16.82
N GLU A 490 -2.78 -11.86 -15.85
CA GLU A 490 -3.34 -11.55 -14.53
C GLU A 490 -4.09 -10.22 -14.53
N SER A 491 -5.30 -10.20 -13.97
CA SER A 491 -6.10 -8.98 -13.75
C SER A 491 -5.74 -8.24 -12.47
N ASN A 492 -5.21 -8.95 -11.47
CA ASN A 492 -4.78 -8.37 -10.18
C ASN A 492 -3.40 -7.73 -10.34
N ILE A 493 -3.32 -6.41 -10.12
CA ILE A 493 -2.08 -5.66 -10.33
C ILE A 493 -0.95 -6.12 -9.42
N ASN A 494 -1.25 -6.47 -8.15
CA ASN A 494 -0.23 -6.93 -7.22
C ASN A 494 0.39 -8.25 -7.67
N TRP A 495 -0.41 -9.19 -8.16
CA TRP A 495 0.09 -10.47 -8.67
C TRP A 495 0.89 -10.27 -9.96
N ARG A 496 0.35 -9.46 -10.91
CA ARG A 496 1.06 -9.09 -12.15
C ARG A 496 2.44 -8.51 -11.83
N ASN A 497 2.51 -7.52 -10.97
CA ASN A 497 3.76 -6.84 -10.62
C ASN A 497 4.77 -7.79 -9.96
N TRP A 498 4.31 -8.72 -9.10
CA TRP A 498 5.17 -9.75 -8.52
C TRP A 498 5.74 -10.68 -9.58
N TYR A 499 4.91 -11.16 -10.53
CA TYR A 499 5.38 -12.00 -11.62
C TYR A 499 6.42 -11.27 -12.48
N LEU A 500 6.13 -10.07 -12.92
CA LEU A 500 7.01 -9.32 -13.83
C LEU A 500 8.31 -8.88 -13.15
N THR A 501 8.26 -8.38 -11.93
CA THR A 501 9.46 -7.98 -11.18
C THR A 501 10.34 -9.20 -10.86
N SER A 502 9.75 -10.34 -10.49
CA SER A 502 10.49 -11.58 -10.28
C SER A 502 11.12 -12.11 -11.57
N ALA A 503 10.49 -11.90 -12.72
CA ALA A 503 11.08 -12.25 -14.02
C ALA A 503 12.34 -11.42 -14.30
N MET A 504 12.31 -10.11 -14.05
CA MET A 504 13.48 -9.24 -14.19
C MET A 504 14.63 -9.62 -13.23
N GLU A 505 14.31 -10.08 -12.02
CA GLU A 505 15.32 -10.58 -11.09
C GLU A 505 15.96 -11.88 -11.60
N LEU A 506 15.17 -12.77 -12.18
CA LEU A 506 15.66 -14.05 -12.72
C LEU A 506 16.58 -13.87 -13.91
N ASP A 507 16.26 -13.00 -14.86
CA ASP A 507 17.06 -12.77 -16.05
C ASP A 507 18.14 -11.68 -15.86
N GLY A 508 18.18 -11.04 -14.70
CA GLY A 508 19.21 -10.06 -14.33
C GLY A 508 18.98 -8.66 -14.91
N THR A 509 17.80 -8.35 -15.44
CA THR A 509 17.46 -7.02 -16.00
C THR A 509 16.94 -6.04 -14.96
N ILE A 510 16.72 -6.48 -13.70
CA ILE A 510 16.18 -5.64 -12.64
C ILE A 510 17.12 -4.48 -12.27
N ASP A 511 16.61 -3.26 -12.29
CA ASP A 511 17.32 -2.08 -11.77
C ASP A 511 16.81 -1.75 -10.35
N ARG A 512 17.64 -2.09 -9.35
CA ARG A 512 17.32 -1.84 -7.93
C ARG A 512 17.60 -0.40 -7.50
N SER A 513 18.11 0.48 -8.37
CA SER A 513 18.26 1.89 -8.07
C SER A 513 16.90 2.62 -8.04
N LEU A 514 15.87 2.04 -8.68
CA LEU A 514 14.50 2.55 -8.74
C LEU A 514 13.65 2.23 -7.49
N LYS A 515 14.22 1.53 -6.50
CA LYS A 515 13.50 1.17 -5.27
C LYS A 515 12.93 2.39 -4.54
N SER A 516 11.77 2.23 -3.95
CA SER A 516 11.13 3.24 -3.10
C SER A 516 12.01 3.59 -1.89
N ASN A 517 12.11 4.88 -1.57
CA ASN A 517 12.80 5.36 -0.38
C ASN A 517 11.78 5.70 0.72
N LEU A 518 11.64 4.80 1.69
CA LEU A 518 10.73 4.98 2.83
C LEU A 518 11.37 5.76 4.00
N ASN A 519 12.66 6.08 3.93
CA ASN A 519 13.39 6.78 4.98
C ASN A 519 13.28 8.29 4.80
N ALA A 520 12.10 8.85 5.05
CA ALA A 520 11.90 10.30 5.02
C ALA A 520 12.35 10.94 6.35
N PRO A 521 13.00 12.12 6.33
CA PRO A 521 13.40 12.83 7.56
C PRO A 521 12.23 13.07 8.52
N ASP A 522 11.07 13.45 8.02
CA ASP A 522 9.86 13.66 8.82
C ASP A 522 9.41 12.38 9.55
N ILE A 523 9.53 11.22 8.91
CA ILE A 523 9.22 9.93 9.54
C ILE A 523 10.25 9.61 10.64
N LEU A 524 11.54 9.79 10.36
CA LEU A 524 12.61 9.59 11.34
C LEU A 524 12.45 10.52 12.56
N ASP A 525 11.92 11.74 12.35
CA ASP A 525 11.66 12.68 13.43
C ASP A 525 10.51 12.25 14.37
N THR A 526 9.66 11.32 13.94
CA THR A 526 8.61 10.76 14.82
C THR A 526 9.17 9.83 15.90
N TYR A 527 10.36 9.27 15.71
CA TYR A 527 10.99 8.35 16.66
C TYR A 527 11.66 9.09 17.81
N THR A 528 11.53 8.56 19.01
CA THR A 528 12.40 8.94 20.11
C THR A 528 13.80 8.36 19.91
N VAL A 529 14.80 8.97 20.53
CA VAL A 529 16.17 8.41 20.49
C VAL A 529 16.24 7.01 21.11
N GLY A 530 15.43 6.74 22.15
CA GLY A 530 15.31 5.40 22.73
C GLY A 530 14.80 4.36 21.74
N GLN A 531 13.77 4.69 20.96
CA GLN A 531 13.22 3.80 19.91
C GLN A 531 14.26 3.51 18.81
N LEU A 532 15.03 4.52 18.39
CA LEU A 532 16.09 4.35 17.42
C LEU A 532 17.21 3.45 17.95
N VAL A 533 17.66 3.64 19.19
CA VAL A 533 18.64 2.76 19.83
C VAL A 533 18.08 1.34 19.97
N ALA A 534 16.83 1.18 20.41
CA ALA A 534 16.18 -0.12 20.52
C ALA A 534 16.12 -0.90 19.20
N ALA A 535 15.96 -0.22 18.08
CA ALA A 535 15.93 -0.84 16.75
C ALA A 535 17.27 -1.47 16.34
N MET A 536 18.39 -1.02 16.90
CA MET A 536 19.73 -1.57 16.61
C MET A 536 19.85 -3.06 16.97
N ARG A 537 19.02 -3.59 17.89
CA ARG A 537 19.02 -5.01 18.28
C ARG A 537 18.79 -5.97 17.12
N PHE A 538 18.07 -5.56 16.09
CA PHE A 538 17.77 -6.39 14.92
C PHE A 538 18.99 -6.65 14.02
N ASN A 539 20.07 -5.88 14.21
CA ASN A 539 21.31 -6.03 13.45
C ASN A 539 22.40 -6.83 14.20
N LEU A 540 22.06 -7.42 15.37
CA LEU A 540 23.02 -8.20 16.15
C LEU A 540 23.47 -9.44 15.39
N ASN A 541 24.79 -9.60 15.27
CA ASN A 541 25.37 -10.86 14.79
C ASN A 541 25.48 -11.85 15.95
N ALA A 542 24.48 -12.71 16.09
CA ALA A 542 24.36 -13.66 17.18
C ALA A 542 25.58 -14.62 17.30
N GLN A 543 26.14 -15.07 16.17
CA GLN A 543 27.30 -15.98 16.18
C GLN A 543 28.56 -15.31 16.74
N ARG A 544 28.77 -14.02 16.40
CA ARG A 544 29.94 -13.27 16.86
C ARG A 544 29.86 -12.88 18.33
N THR A 545 28.66 -12.84 18.91
CA THR A 545 28.40 -12.37 20.27
C THR A 545 28.03 -13.49 21.25
N ALA A 546 28.19 -14.76 20.84
CA ALA A 546 27.81 -15.92 21.66
C ALA A 546 28.47 -15.95 23.05
N GLU A 547 29.76 -15.58 23.12
CA GLU A 547 30.56 -15.55 24.37
C GLU A 547 30.73 -14.13 24.94
N GLU A 548 30.08 -13.13 24.34
CA GLU A 548 30.25 -11.74 24.74
C GLU A 548 29.26 -11.36 25.84
N HIS A 549 29.73 -10.45 26.74
CA HIS A 549 28.87 -9.78 27.71
C HIS A 549 29.41 -8.39 27.96
N TYR A 550 28.75 -7.37 27.38
CA TYR A 550 29.07 -5.97 27.60
C TYR A 550 27.88 -5.07 27.30
N THR A 551 27.93 -3.84 27.82
CA THR A 551 26.90 -2.83 27.58
C THR A 551 27.51 -1.66 26.81
N VAL A 552 26.80 -1.19 25.79
CA VAL A 552 27.08 0.05 25.05
C VAL A 552 26.00 1.05 25.39
N ALA A 553 26.39 2.20 25.96
CA ALA A 553 25.45 3.28 26.29
C ALA A 553 25.51 4.38 25.22
N PHE A 554 24.37 4.99 24.96
CA PHE A 554 24.18 6.11 24.04
C PHE A 554 23.60 7.28 24.85
N ARG A 555 24.37 8.38 24.91
CA ARG A 555 23.99 9.58 25.66
C ARG A 555 23.50 10.67 24.70
N PHE A 556 22.29 11.14 24.94
CA PHE A 556 21.66 12.24 24.20
C PHE A 556 21.27 13.34 25.20
N GLY A 557 22.18 14.31 25.41
CA GLY A 557 22.03 15.30 26.49
C GLY A 557 22.00 14.60 27.85
N ASP A 558 20.91 14.78 28.61
CA ASP A 558 20.73 14.20 29.94
C ASP A 558 20.19 12.75 29.92
N THR A 559 19.64 12.29 28.81
CA THR A 559 19.11 10.92 28.68
C THR A 559 20.19 9.95 28.23
N VAL A 560 20.19 8.74 28.79
CA VAL A 560 21.11 7.67 28.43
C VAL A 560 20.32 6.40 28.18
N HIS A 561 20.41 5.86 26.98
CA HIS A 561 19.87 4.55 26.64
C HIS A 561 21.01 3.56 26.43
N ALA A 562 20.79 2.27 26.60
CA ALA A 562 21.84 1.29 26.41
C ALA A 562 21.36 0.03 25.70
N ILE A 563 22.31 -0.63 25.03
CA ILE A 563 22.18 -2.00 24.53
C ILE A 563 23.15 -2.88 25.33
N GLU A 564 22.61 -3.81 26.10
CA GLU A 564 23.37 -4.88 26.72
C GLU A 564 23.43 -6.06 25.76
N ILE A 565 24.64 -6.43 25.34
CA ILE A 565 24.91 -7.59 24.51
C ILE A 565 25.38 -8.71 25.41
N ARG A 566 24.64 -9.81 25.44
CA ARG A 566 24.99 -11.01 26.21
C ARG A 566 24.48 -12.27 25.56
N ARG A 567 25.39 -13.24 25.37
CA ARG A 567 25.04 -14.57 24.89
C ARG A 567 24.12 -14.55 23.67
N SER A 568 24.50 -13.82 22.64
CA SER A 568 23.73 -13.67 21.39
C SER A 568 22.42 -12.89 21.47
N VAL A 569 22.17 -12.16 22.58
CA VAL A 569 20.99 -11.31 22.76
C VAL A 569 21.43 -9.85 22.92
N ALA A 570 20.72 -8.93 22.29
CA ALA A 570 20.82 -7.49 22.51
C ALA A 570 19.58 -7.01 23.26
N GLN A 571 19.74 -6.64 24.53
CA GLN A 571 18.67 -6.12 25.36
C GLN A 571 18.74 -4.60 25.40
N PHE A 572 17.65 -3.93 25.06
CA PHE A 572 17.53 -2.49 25.21
C PHE A 572 17.20 -2.10 26.66
N HIS A 573 17.84 -1.06 27.15
CA HIS A 573 17.57 -0.42 28.43
C HIS A 573 17.26 1.05 28.21
N GLU A 574 16.06 1.46 28.58
CA GLU A 574 15.67 2.86 28.61
C GLU A 574 16.18 3.51 29.91
N ASP A 575 16.55 4.80 29.85
CA ASP A 575 17.04 5.59 31.02
C ASP A 575 18.12 4.87 31.84
N TYR A 576 19.11 4.33 31.14
CA TYR A 576 20.15 3.48 31.73
C TYR A 576 21.05 4.22 32.71
N GLN A 577 21.17 3.70 33.94
CA GLN A 577 21.98 4.27 35.05
C GLN A 577 23.17 3.37 35.43
N GLY A 578 23.36 2.24 34.73
CA GLY A 578 24.42 1.29 35.05
C GLY A 578 25.78 1.65 34.46
N ASN A 579 26.76 0.78 34.68
CA ASN A 579 28.09 0.90 34.10
C ASN A 579 28.10 0.31 32.68
N ALA A 580 28.60 1.07 31.71
CA ALA A 580 28.75 0.63 30.32
C ALA A 580 30.23 0.46 30.00
N ALA A 581 30.55 -0.54 29.15
CA ALA A 581 31.90 -0.73 28.63
C ALA A 581 32.31 0.43 27.71
N VAL A 582 31.34 1.02 27.00
CA VAL A 582 31.52 2.19 26.16
C VAL A 582 30.29 3.09 26.29
N THR A 583 30.52 4.41 26.39
CA THR A 583 29.46 5.42 26.30
C THR A 583 29.75 6.30 25.07
N ILE A 584 28.78 6.40 24.18
CA ILE A 584 28.84 7.24 22.97
C ILE A 584 27.90 8.43 23.20
N SER A 585 28.47 9.65 23.21
CA SER A 585 27.69 10.88 23.35
C SER A 585 27.48 11.52 21.99
N LEU A 586 26.22 11.81 21.64
CA LEU A 586 25.84 12.34 20.32
C LEU A 586 24.50 13.08 20.39
N THR A 587 24.18 13.81 19.33
CA THR A 587 22.83 14.37 19.09
C THR A 587 21.99 13.37 18.28
N LYS A 588 20.67 13.57 18.26
CA LYS A 588 19.77 12.76 17.39
C LYS A 588 20.18 12.90 15.93
N ASP A 589 20.48 14.12 15.47
CA ASP A 589 20.88 14.37 14.08
C ASP A 589 22.17 13.63 13.70
N LEU A 590 23.18 13.66 14.60
CA LEU A 590 24.42 12.91 14.38
C LEU A 590 24.21 11.39 14.42
N PHE A 591 23.20 10.91 15.12
CA PHE A 591 22.86 9.48 15.17
C PHE A 591 22.16 9.02 13.87
N LEU A 592 21.40 9.91 13.24
CA LEU A 592 20.65 9.63 12.01
C LEU A 592 21.49 9.87 10.73
N GLY A 593 22.48 10.75 10.74
CA GLY A 593 23.31 11.14 9.59
C GLY A 593 24.72 10.67 9.65
#